data_4314167d888128446a99aaa02827420b
#
_entry.id   4314167d888128446a99aaa02827420b
#
_cell.length_a   1.000
_cell.length_b   1.000
_cell.length_c   1.000
_cell.angle_alpha   90.00
_cell.angle_beta   90.00
_cell.angle_gamma   90.00
#
_symmetry.space_group_name_H-M   'P 1'
#
loop_
_entity.id
_entity.type
_entity.pdbx_description
1 polymer ?
#
loop_
_entity_poly.entity_id
_entity_poly.type
_entity_poly.pdbx_seq_one_letter_code
_entity_poly.pdbx_strand_id
1 'polypeptide(L)'
;MLRAMTHPAVPRHILPVLVTAQFAGTSLWFAVNAVMPDLQRELGWPASAVGPLTSSLQFGFIIGTLVFALLAIADRFAPRRVFLFCALAGAACTVGAWAMVTHYEALLIWRFLTGVFLAGIYPVGMKIAAQWYTKGLGAALGLLIGALVLGSASAHALRALSGALPWPTLMLGVAALAGASC
;
A
#
# COMPACT_ATOMS: atom_id res chain seq x y z
N MET A 1 12.04 -21.76 -40.38
CA MET A 1 10.76 -21.03 -40.47
C MET A 1 10.26 -20.76 -39.05
N LEU A 2 10.67 -19.64 -38.43
CA LEU A 2 10.30 -19.25 -37.05
C LEU A 2 8.84 -18.79 -37.08
N ARG A 3 7.98 -19.59 -36.50
CA ARG A 3 6.57 -19.25 -36.30
C ARG A 3 6.54 -18.04 -35.35
N ALA A 4 6.17 -16.88 -35.85
CA ALA A 4 5.97 -15.68 -35.04
C ALA A 4 4.93 -16.01 -33.96
N MET A 5 5.37 -16.14 -32.73
CA MET A 5 4.48 -16.25 -31.57
C MET A 5 3.73 -14.92 -31.44
N THR A 6 2.52 -14.88 -31.99
CA THR A 6 1.62 -13.74 -31.76
C THR A 6 1.22 -13.77 -30.29
N HIS A 7 1.86 -12.94 -29.46
CA HIS A 7 1.38 -12.71 -28.12
C HIS A 7 -0.02 -12.10 -28.20
N PRO A 8 -1.02 -12.68 -27.51
CA PRO A 8 -2.36 -12.11 -27.48
C PRO A 8 -2.28 -10.66 -27.00
N ALA A 9 -3.06 -9.78 -27.63
CA ALA A 9 -3.12 -8.37 -27.22
C ALA A 9 -3.55 -8.27 -25.75
N VAL A 10 -2.83 -7.48 -24.95
CA VAL A 10 -3.17 -7.27 -23.54
C VAL A 10 -4.57 -6.63 -23.46
N PRO A 11 -5.52 -7.21 -22.70
CA PRO A 11 -6.85 -6.62 -22.52
C PRO A 11 -6.76 -5.20 -21.99
N ARG A 12 -7.52 -4.27 -22.55
CA ARG A 12 -7.44 -2.83 -22.24
C ARG A 12 -7.73 -2.50 -20.77
N HIS A 13 -8.45 -3.35 -20.05
CA HIS A 13 -8.80 -3.15 -18.64
C HIS A 13 -7.69 -3.51 -17.66
N ILE A 14 -6.68 -4.27 -18.07
CA ILE A 14 -5.63 -4.76 -17.14
C ILE A 14 -4.86 -3.59 -16.52
N LEU A 15 -4.39 -2.65 -17.32
CA LEU A 15 -3.60 -1.53 -16.80
C LEU A 15 -4.40 -0.61 -15.87
N PRO A 16 -5.61 -0.14 -16.24
CA PRO A 16 -6.45 0.64 -15.31
C PRO A 16 -6.72 -0.09 -13.99
N VAL A 17 -7.04 -1.39 -14.04
CA VAL A 17 -7.28 -2.19 -12.82
C VAL A 17 -6.02 -2.26 -11.96
N LEU A 18 -4.85 -2.55 -12.54
CA LEU A 18 -3.60 -2.60 -11.80
C LEU A 18 -3.23 -1.24 -11.20
N VAL A 19 -3.40 -0.16 -11.96
CA VAL A 19 -3.11 1.21 -11.50
C VAL A 19 -4.03 1.60 -10.33
N THR A 20 -5.33 1.34 -10.43
CA THR A 20 -6.28 1.65 -9.36
C THR A 20 -6.06 0.78 -8.12
N ALA A 21 -5.79 -0.51 -8.29
CA ALA A 21 -5.46 -1.41 -7.19
C ALA A 21 -4.16 -0.99 -6.49
N GLN A 22 -3.13 -0.62 -7.27
CA GLN A 22 -1.86 -0.14 -6.75
C GLN A 22 -2.05 1.17 -5.96
N PHE A 23 -2.77 2.15 -6.53
CA PHE A 23 -3.11 3.40 -5.86
C PHE A 23 -3.80 3.15 -4.52
N ALA A 24 -4.85 2.34 -4.52
CA ALA A 24 -5.64 2.05 -3.33
C ALA A 24 -4.83 1.28 -2.27
N GLY A 25 -4.08 0.25 -2.66
CA GLY A 25 -3.25 -0.51 -1.73
C GLY A 25 -2.12 0.30 -1.09
N THR A 26 -1.52 1.23 -1.86
CA THR A 26 -0.41 2.06 -1.35
C THR A 26 -0.86 3.29 -0.55
N SER A 27 -2.15 3.61 -0.54
CA SER A 27 -2.70 4.67 0.34
C SER A 27 -2.45 4.39 1.84
N LEU A 28 -2.28 3.12 2.22
CA LEU A 28 -1.93 2.71 3.60
C LEU A 28 -0.59 3.29 4.07
N TRP A 29 0.32 3.65 3.15
CA TRP A 29 1.68 4.08 3.48
C TRP A 29 1.72 5.25 4.45
N PHE A 30 0.93 6.29 4.17
CA PHE A 30 0.91 7.52 4.97
C PHE A 30 -0.40 7.75 5.73
N ALA A 31 -1.26 6.73 5.88
CA ALA A 31 -2.54 6.87 6.56
C ALA A 31 -2.41 7.49 7.97
N VAL A 32 -1.50 6.97 8.80
CA VAL A 32 -1.25 7.48 10.16
C VAL A 32 -0.57 8.84 10.12
N ASN A 33 0.37 9.06 9.19
CA ASN A 33 1.08 10.34 9.08
C ASN A 33 0.12 11.50 8.76
N ALA A 34 -0.92 11.25 7.97
CA ALA A 34 -1.91 12.26 7.62
C ALA A 34 -2.78 12.72 8.81
N VAL A 35 -2.94 11.85 9.82
CA VAL A 35 -3.74 12.17 11.02
C VAL A 35 -2.88 12.59 12.22
N MET A 36 -1.55 12.56 12.09
CA MET A 36 -0.64 12.92 13.18
C MET A 36 -0.92 14.28 13.83
N PRO A 37 -1.24 15.36 13.08
CA PRO A 37 -1.55 16.65 13.70
C PRO A 37 -2.76 16.60 14.65
N ASP A 38 -3.71 15.70 14.38
CA ASP A 38 -4.88 15.51 15.24
C ASP A 38 -4.52 14.70 16.47
N LEU A 39 -3.75 13.61 16.29
CA LEU A 39 -3.28 12.77 17.39
C LEU A 39 -2.39 13.56 18.36
N GLN A 40 -1.58 14.48 17.85
CA GLN A 40 -0.78 15.38 18.67
C GLN A 40 -1.65 16.31 19.49
N ARG A 41 -2.73 16.86 18.90
CA ARG A 41 -3.66 17.76 19.59
C ARG A 41 -4.51 17.03 20.63
N GLU A 42 -5.04 15.85 20.27
CA GLU A 42 -6.01 15.14 21.12
C GLU A 42 -5.34 14.26 22.19
N LEU A 43 -4.21 13.62 21.84
CA LEU A 43 -3.51 12.68 22.72
C LEU A 43 -2.24 13.27 23.33
N GLY A 44 -1.89 14.51 23.00
CA GLY A 44 -0.70 15.18 23.53
C GLY A 44 0.62 14.59 23.03
N TRP A 45 0.64 13.92 21.90
CA TRP A 45 1.86 13.27 21.39
C TRP A 45 2.89 14.29 20.91
N PRO A 46 4.19 14.07 21.21
CA PRO A 46 5.24 14.98 20.77
C PRO A 46 5.42 14.94 19.26
N ALA A 47 5.89 16.03 18.67
CA ALA A 47 6.21 16.10 17.24
C ALA A 47 7.25 15.03 16.83
N SER A 48 8.14 14.62 17.73
CA SER A 48 9.12 13.56 17.53
C SER A 48 8.50 12.16 17.30
N ALA A 49 7.23 11.95 17.62
CA ALA A 49 6.54 10.66 17.44
C ALA A 49 6.39 10.26 15.95
N VAL A 50 6.36 11.24 15.04
CA VAL A 50 6.18 10.99 13.59
C VAL A 50 7.32 10.17 13.00
N GLY A 51 8.57 10.50 13.35
CA GLY A 51 9.77 9.85 12.85
C GLY A 51 9.77 8.34 13.09
N PRO A 52 9.70 7.87 14.33
CA PRO A 52 9.67 6.44 14.64
C PRO A 52 8.49 5.69 14.00
N LEU A 53 7.29 6.29 13.93
CA LEU A 53 6.13 5.68 13.27
C LEU A 53 6.34 5.48 11.78
N THR A 54 6.96 6.45 11.11
CA THR A 54 7.32 6.34 9.69
C THR A 54 8.42 5.32 9.48
N SER A 55 9.46 5.35 10.33
CA SER A 55 10.58 4.40 10.28
C SER A 55 10.13 2.96 10.56
N SER A 56 9.20 2.76 11.50
CA SER A 56 8.64 1.44 11.80
C SER A 56 7.97 0.81 10.58
N LEU A 57 7.16 1.58 9.86
CA LEU A 57 6.53 1.11 8.61
C LEU A 57 7.59 0.81 7.55
N GLN A 58 8.55 1.70 7.34
CA GLN A 58 9.60 1.50 6.34
C GLN A 58 10.46 0.28 6.67
N PHE A 59 10.81 0.09 7.94
CA PHE A 59 11.54 -1.09 8.40
C PHE A 59 10.73 -2.37 8.18
N GLY A 60 9.43 -2.35 8.48
CA GLY A 60 8.52 -3.45 8.15
C GLY A 60 8.50 -3.76 6.66
N PHE A 61 8.47 -2.75 5.80
CA PHE A 61 8.52 -2.91 4.35
C PHE A 61 9.85 -3.54 3.88
N ILE A 62 10.98 -3.11 4.43
CA ILE A 62 12.30 -3.69 4.12
C ILE A 62 12.34 -5.18 4.52
N ILE A 63 11.96 -5.50 5.76
CA ILE A 63 11.93 -6.89 6.24
C ILE A 63 10.93 -7.72 5.43
N GLY A 64 9.74 -7.19 5.17
CA GLY A 64 8.73 -7.85 4.34
C GLY A 64 9.28 -8.15 2.94
N THR A 65 9.88 -7.18 2.28
CA THR A 65 10.47 -7.36 0.95
C THR A 65 11.55 -8.44 0.94
N LEU A 66 12.43 -8.44 1.97
CA LEU A 66 13.46 -9.44 2.12
C LEU A 66 12.85 -10.85 2.31
N VAL A 67 11.87 -10.99 3.18
CA VAL A 67 11.16 -12.28 3.42
C VAL A 67 10.47 -12.75 2.13
N PHE A 68 9.77 -11.88 1.44
CA PHE A 68 9.10 -12.22 0.17
C PHE A 68 10.09 -12.66 -0.91
N ALA A 69 11.26 -12.03 -0.97
CA ALA A 69 12.31 -12.36 -1.92
C ALA A 69 12.98 -13.72 -1.57
N LEU A 70 13.42 -13.88 -0.32
CA LEU A 70 14.11 -15.11 0.13
C LEU A 70 13.22 -16.35 0.04
N LEU A 71 11.94 -16.21 0.37
CA LEU A 71 10.97 -17.30 0.29
C LEU A 71 10.36 -17.44 -1.11
N ALA A 72 10.70 -16.56 -2.06
CA ALA A 72 10.16 -16.53 -3.41
C ALA A 72 8.60 -16.56 -3.41
N ILE A 73 7.94 -15.85 -2.46
CA ILE A 73 6.51 -15.96 -2.21
C ILE A 73 5.71 -15.65 -3.48
N ALA A 74 6.09 -14.59 -4.20
CA ALA A 74 5.40 -14.20 -5.44
C ALA A 74 5.67 -15.15 -6.62
N ASP A 75 6.61 -16.10 -6.50
CA ASP A 75 6.88 -17.16 -7.48
C ASP A 75 6.21 -18.48 -7.12
N ARG A 76 6.08 -18.75 -5.81
CA ARG A 76 5.44 -19.98 -5.30
C ARG A 76 3.92 -19.89 -5.32
N PHE A 77 3.37 -18.70 -5.12
CA PHE A 77 1.92 -18.47 -5.07
C PHE A 77 1.48 -17.58 -6.24
N ALA A 78 0.22 -17.70 -6.64
CA ALA A 78 -0.35 -16.83 -7.65
C ALA A 78 -0.24 -15.35 -7.21
N PRO A 79 0.45 -14.47 -7.96
CA PRO A 79 0.70 -13.09 -7.54
C PRO A 79 -0.57 -12.31 -7.16
N ARG A 80 -1.69 -12.60 -7.86
CA ARG A 80 -2.99 -12.00 -7.56
C ARG A 80 -3.48 -12.36 -6.15
N ARG A 81 -3.28 -13.61 -5.69
CA ARG A 81 -3.67 -14.04 -4.34
C ARG A 81 -2.78 -13.43 -3.28
N VAL A 82 -1.48 -13.29 -3.58
CA VAL A 82 -0.54 -12.62 -2.69
C VAL A 82 -0.91 -11.16 -2.52
N PHE A 83 -1.19 -10.46 -3.62
CA PHE A 83 -1.64 -9.07 -3.61
C PHE A 83 -2.92 -8.91 -2.79
N LEU A 84 -3.96 -9.71 -3.07
CA LEU A 84 -5.23 -9.71 -2.36
C LEU A 84 -5.05 -9.89 -0.85
N PHE A 85 -4.34 -10.95 -0.45
CA PHE A 85 -4.09 -11.25 0.96
C PHE A 85 -3.36 -10.09 1.65
N CYS A 86 -2.32 -9.55 1.03
CA CYS A 86 -1.53 -8.47 1.60
C CYS A 86 -2.31 -7.15 1.68
N ALA A 87 -3.16 -6.85 0.70
CA ALA A 87 -4.03 -5.67 0.75
C ALA A 87 -5.04 -5.76 1.90
N LEU A 88 -5.70 -6.91 2.06
CA LEU A 88 -6.64 -7.15 3.16
C LEU A 88 -5.94 -7.14 4.52
N ALA A 89 -4.79 -7.80 4.65
CA ALA A 89 -4.03 -7.82 5.88
C ALA A 89 -3.49 -6.43 6.26
N GLY A 90 -2.99 -5.67 5.28
CA GLY A 90 -2.55 -4.28 5.48
C GLY A 90 -3.69 -3.36 5.89
N ALA A 91 -4.88 -3.52 5.29
CA ALA A 91 -6.10 -2.82 5.70
C ALA A 91 -6.49 -3.18 7.14
N ALA A 92 -6.47 -4.46 7.50
CA ALA A 92 -6.74 -4.92 8.87
C ALA A 92 -5.73 -4.37 9.88
N CYS A 93 -4.44 -4.32 9.52
CA CYS A 93 -3.41 -3.68 10.36
C CYS A 93 -3.68 -2.18 10.55
N THR A 94 -4.18 -1.48 9.54
CA THR A 94 -4.54 -0.05 9.66
C THR A 94 -5.76 0.14 10.58
N VAL A 95 -6.74 -0.77 10.53
CA VAL A 95 -7.87 -0.79 11.48
C VAL A 95 -7.37 -1.10 12.90
N GLY A 96 -6.44 -2.06 13.06
CA GLY A 96 -5.80 -2.34 14.35
C GLY A 96 -5.03 -1.13 14.90
N ALA A 97 -4.32 -0.42 14.05
CA ALA A 97 -3.64 0.83 14.40
C ALA A 97 -4.64 1.91 14.87
N TRP A 98 -5.79 2.01 14.20
CA TRP A 98 -6.87 2.91 14.63
C TRP A 98 -7.42 2.52 16.00
N ALA A 99 -7.71 1.23 16.23
CA ALA A 99 -8.28 0.74 17.50
C ALA A 99 -7.33 0.90 18.68
N MET A 100 -6.01 0.86 18.45
CA MET A 100 -4.97 0.96 19.47
C MET A 100 -4.22 2.30 19.46
N VAL A 101 -4.80 3.32 18.83
CA VAL A 101 -4.14 4.61 18.60
C VAL A 101 -3.68 5.33 19.88
N THR A 102 -4.32 5.08 21.02
CA THR A 102 -3.95 5.64 22.32
C THR A 102 -2.66 5.04 22.91
N HIS A 103 -2.23 3.88 22.41
CA HIS A 103 -1.04 3.17 22.86
C HIS A 103 0.07 3.27 21.81
N TYR A 104 1.03 4.13 22.05
CA TYR A 104 2.10 4.42 21.09
C TYR A 104 2.89 3.19 20.66
N GLU A 105 3.26 2.32 21.60
CA GLU A 105 3.99 1.07 21.34
C GLU A 105 3.18 0.12 20.42
N ALA A 106 1.89 -0.02 20.70
CA ALA A 106 1.00 -0.83 19.86
C ALA A 106 0.92 -0.25 18.44
N LEU A 107 0.87 1.08 18.33
CA LEU A 107 0.84 1.75 17.03
C LEU A 107 2.12 1.50 16.22
N LEU A 108 3.29 1.49 16.85
CA LEU A 108 4.56 1.12 16.20
C LEU A 108 4.50 -0.29 15.61
N ILE A 109 3.97 -1.25 16.38
CA ILE A 109 3.83 -2.64 15.94
C ILE A 109 2.87 -2.73 14.73
N TRP A 110 1.71 -2.09 14.81
CA TRP A 110 0.76 -2.09 13.71
C TRP A 110 1.31 -1.42 12.45
N ARG A 111 2.09 -0.36 12.60
CA ARG A 111 2.80 0.30 11.49
C ARG A 111 3.85 -0.62 10.86
N PHE A 112 4.62 -1.32 11.68
CA PHE A 112 5.58 -2.33 11.20
C PHE A 112 4.87 -3.41 10.38
N LEU A 113 3.79 -3.99 10.90
CA LEU A 113 3.01 -5.02 10.21
C LEU A 113 2.40 -4.49 8.91
N THR A 114 1.88 -3.27 8.91
CA THR A 114 1.40 -2.62 7.67
C THR A 114 2.51 -2.57 6.64
N GLY A 115 3.73 -2.20 7.03
CA GLY A 115 4.90 -2.19 6.17
C GLY A 115 5.21 -3.56 5.58
N VAL A 116 5.20 -4.62 6.40
CA VAL A 116 5.43 -6.00 5.95
C VAL A 116 4.43 -6.39 4.85
N PHE A 117 3.15 -6.08 5.01
CA PHE A 117 2.15 -6.41 4.00
C PHE A 117 2.23 -5.51 2.75
N LEU A 118 2.68 -4.27 2.87
CA LEU A 118 2.95 -3.41 1.71
C LEU A 118 3.99 -4.01 0.76
N ALA A 119 4.92 -4.82 1.27
CA ALA A 119 5.88 -5.57 0.45
C ALA A 119 5.21 -6.58 -0.50
N GLY A 120 4.03 -7.09 -0.13
CA GLY A 120 3.23 -7.97 -0.99
C GLY A 120 2.26 -7.21 -1.92
N ILE A 121 2.19 -5.89 -1.83
CA ILE A 121 1.34 -5.05 -2.69
C ILE A 121 2.19 -4.46 -3.81
N TYR A 122 3.15 -3.59 -3.50
CA TYR A 122 3.88 -2.82 -4.50
C TYR A 122 4.75 -3.68 -5.43
N PRO A 123 5.70 -4.50 -4.96
CA PRO A 123 6.53 -5.34 -5.84
C PRO A 123 5.71 -6.40 -6.59
N VAL A 124 4.67 -6.93 -5.95
CA VAL A 124 3.81 -7.94 -6.58
C VAL A 124 2.94 -7.34 -7.67
N GLY A 125 2.44 -6.12 -7.49
CA GLY A 125 1.74 -5.38 -8.53
C GLY A 125 2.62 -5.16 -9.77
N MET A 126 3.89 -4.77 -9.56
CA MET A 126 4.87 -4.65 -10.66
C MET A 126 5.12 -6.00 -11.35
N LYS A 127 5.21 -7.10 -10.59
CA LYS A 127 5.35 -8.44 -11.14
C LYS A 127 4.14 -8.84 -12.00
N ILE A 128 2.92 -8.55 -11.55
CA ILE A 128 1.70 -8.79 -12.32
C ILE A 128 1.76 -8.01 -13.64
N ALA A 129 2.13 -6.73 -13.61
CA ALA A 129 2.29 -5.94 -14.84
C ALA A 129 3.32 -6.55 -15.78
N ALA A 130 4.47 -7.00 -15.27
CA ALA A 130 5.52 -7.62 -16.08
C ALA A 130 5.08 -8.93 -16.74
N GLN A 131 4.11 -9.64 -16.18
CA GLN A 131 3.54 -10.85 -16.79
C GLN A 131 2.64 -10.54 -18.02
N TRP A 132 2.02 -9.35 -18.04
CA TRP A 132 1.11 -8.94 -19.11
C TRP A 132 1.80 -8.10 -20.18
N TYR A 133 2.79 -7.29 -19.80
CA TYR A 133 3.42 -6.31 -20.69
C TYR A 133 4.84 -6.75 -21.07
N THR A 134 4.98 -7.39 -22.24
CA THR A 134 6.30 -7.67 -22.84
C THR A 134 6.81 -6.48 -23.64
N LYS A 135 5.89 -5.73 -24.29
CA LYS A 135 6.17 -4.46 -24.97
C LYS A 135 5.53 -3.33 -24.18
N GLY A 136 6.24 -2.21 -24.03
CA GLY A 136 5.76 -1.05 -23.28
C GLY A 136 5.77 -1.23 -21.75
N LEU A 137 6.51 -2.24 -21.24
CA LEU A 137 6.62 -2.52 -19.80
C LEU A 137 7.06 -1.27 -19.01
N GLY A 138 8.02 -0.50 -19.52
CA GLY A 138 8.48 0.72 -18.88
C GLY A 138 7.36 1.74 -18.63
N ALA A 139 6.46 1.93 -19.60
CA ALA A 139 5.30 2.80 -19.45
C ALA A 139 4.30 2.27 -18.42
N ALA A 140 4.02 0.95 -18.44
CA ALA A 140 3.15 0.31 -17.45
C ALA A 140 3.72 0.44 -16.03
N LEU A 141 5.00 0.16 -15.83
CA LEU A 141 5.68 0.33 -14.54
C LEU A 141 5.73 1.80 -14.09
N GLY A 142 5.95 2.73 -15.02
CA GLY A 142 5.91 4.17 -14.73
C GLY A 142 4.56 4.62 -14.21
N LEU A 143 3.46 4.12 -14.78
CA LEU A 143 2.10 4.38 -14.28
C LEU A 143 1.85 3.76 -12.90
N LEU A 144 2.37 2.57 -12.63
CA LEU A 144 2.27 1.94 -11.31
C LEU A 144 3.08 2.70 -10.25
N ILE A 145 4.26 3.20 -10.59
CA ILE A 145 5.05 4.07 -9.70
C ILE A 145 4.32 5.39 -9.47
N GLY A 146 3.74 5.99 -10.51
CA GLY A 146 2.88 7.16 -10.37
C GLY A 146 1.69 6.89 -9.45
N ALA A 147 1.03 5.75 -9.58
CA ALA A 147 -0.05 5.32 -8.70
C ALA A 147 0.41 5.14 -7.25
N LEU A 148 1.61 4.59 -7.02
CA LEU A 148 2.23 4.51 -5.69
C LEU A 148 2.36 5.91 -5.07
N VAL A 149 2.95 6.85 -5.80
CA VAL A 149 3.19 8.22 -5.32
C VAL A 149 1.86 8.91 -5.02
N LEU A 150 0.91 8.86 -5.93
CA LEU A 150 -0.41 9.44 -5.74
C LEU A 150 -1.19 8.75 -4.61
N GLY A 151 -1.12 7.42 -4.51
CA GLY A 151 -1.75 6.64 -3.45
C GLY A 151 -1.18 7.01 -2.08
N SER A 152 0.13 7.12 -1.96
CA SER A 152 0.79 7.53 -0.71
C SER A 152 0.48 8.98 -0.33
N ALA A 153 0.32 9.86 -1.31
CA ALA A 153 -0.06 11.27 -1.09
C ALA A 153 -1.56 11.45 -0.81
N SER A 154 -2.40 10.48 -1.20
CA SER A 154 -3.88 10.61 -1.13
C SER A 154 -4.40 10.87 0.29
N ALA A 155 -3.79 10.26 1.32
CA ALA A 155 -4.16 10.49 2.70
C ALA A 155 -3.97 11.95 3.13
N HIS A 156 -2.89 12.60 2.70
CA HIS A 156 -2.63 14.03 2.93
C HIS A 156 -3.57 14.91 2.10
N ALA A 157 -3.83 14.54 0.84
CA ALA A 157 -4.77 15.26 -0.02
C ALA A 157 -6.21 15.19 0.54
N LEU A 158 -6.65 14.01 0.97
CA LEU A 158 -7.94 13.84 1.65
C LEU A 158 -8.03 14.73 2.89
N ARG A 159 -6.95 14.78 3.68
CA ARG A 159 -6.91 15.65 4.86
C ARG A 159 -7.02 17.12 4.51
N ALA A 160 -6.32 17.58 3.48
CA ALA A 160 -6.36 18.97 3.04
C ALA A 160 -7.73 19.38 2.46
N LEU A 161 -8.38 18.49 1.70
CA LEU A 161 -9.67 18.77 1.07
C LEU A 161 -10.83 18.65 2.05
N SER A 162 -10.76 17.78 3.02
CA SER A 162 -11.87 17.48 3.93
C SER A 162 -11.94 18.39 5.16
N GLY A 163 -10.91 19.21 5.41
CA GLY A 163 -10.82 20.25 6.46
C GLY A 163 -11.47 19.99 7.83
N ALA A 164 -12.57 19.25 7.84
CA ALA A 164 -13.42 18.98 8.99
C ALA A 164 -13.70 17.49 9.24
N LEU A 165 -13.18 16.55 8.42
CA LEU A 165 -13.43 15.12 8.70
C LEU A 165 -12.65 14.67 9.93
N PRO A 166 -13.32 14.01 10.89
CA PRO A 166 -12.64 13.39 12.03
C PRO A 166 -11.56 12.42 11.55
N TRP A 167 -10.38 12.44 12.15
CA TRP A 167 -9.26 11.57 11.78
C TRP A 167 -9.60 10.06 11.79
N PRO A 168 -10.54 9.53 12.65
CA PRO A 168 -10.95 8.14 12.57
C PRO A 168 -11.59 7.79 11.21
N THR A 169 -12.42 8.68 10.68
CA THR A 169 -13.07 8.50 9.37
C THR A 169 -12.04 8.42 8.24
N LEU A 170 -10.97 9.22 8.32
CA LEU A 170 -9.90 9.18 7.34
C LEU A 170 -9.14 7.85 7.38
N MET A 171 -8.75 7.37 8.57
CA MET A 171 -8.05 6.09 8.71
C MET A 171 -8.88 4.91 8.23
N LEU A 172 -10.16 4.86 8.62
CA LEU A 172 -11.09 3.81 8.18
C LEU A 172 -11.38 3.90 6.67
N GLY A 173 -11.49 5.11 6.13
CA GLY A 173 -11.66 5.34 4.70
C GLY A 173 -10.48 4.82 3.87
N VAL A 174 -9.25 5.08 4.33
CA VAL A 174 -8.03 4.55 3.68
C VAL A 174 -7.96 3.02 3.78
N ALA A 175 -8.32 2.45 4.94
CA ALA A 175 -8.38 0.99 5.10
C ALA A 175 -9.43 0.35 4.18
N ALA A 176 -10.62 0.95 4.08
CA ALA A 176 -11.68 0.49 3.18
C ALA A 176 -11.25 0.59 1.70
N LEU A 177 -10.60 1.70 1.31
CA LEU A 177 -10.07 1.88 -0.05
C LEU A 177 -9.05 0.79 -0.39
N ALA A 178 -8.11 0.50 0.51
CA ALA A 178 -7.13 -0.55 0.31
C ALA A 178 -7.78 -1.94 0.25
N GLY A 179 -8.77 -2.23 1.10
CA GLY A 179 -9.54 -3.48 1.05
C GLY A 179 -10.34 -3.63 -0.24
N ALA A 180 -10.85 -2.55 -0.81
CA ALA A 180 -11.60 -2.54 -2.08
C ALA A 180 -10.68 -2.69 -3.32
N SER A 181 -9.36 -2.65 -3.17
CA SER A 181 -8.40 -2.81 -4.26
C SER A 181 -8.27 -4.25 -4.78
N CYS A 182 -9.08 -5.16 -4.27
CA CYS A 182 -8.98 -6.61 -4.46
C CYS A 182 -9.85 -7.15 -5.59
#